data_7c8ec0ba04a1ced3d6c83cac7f433554
#
_entry.id   7c8ec0ba04a1ced3d6c83cac7f433554
#
_cell.length_a   1.000
_cell.length_b   1.000
_cell.length_c   1.000
_cell.angle_alpha   90.00
_cell.angle_beta   90.00
_cell.angle_gamma   90.00
#
_symmetry.space_group_name_H-M   'P 1'
#
loop_
_entity.id
_entity.type
_entity.pdbx_description
1 polymer ?
#
loop_
_entity_poly.entity_id
_entity_poly.type
_entity_poly.pdbx_seq_one_letter_code
_entity_poly.pdbx_strand_id
1 'polypeptide(L)'
;MEKIIFNNKVYSRYNFSLEKELEYKVVEYSKCIFGKDTVYFDTKKKISKGEIIAIPDGYLIDFTFENNPRLYIVENELSSHDVYKHIGEQILKFAVSYKASGRKLKKVLLEYIDDHNKDKALINEKLRKSNYRNIDDFLEDIIFNKEVGCIVIIDEESEDLENVLRQLTINTDTIVFQAFKNNQDLMYKFTPFQEDIRESEELSPKTDVDELDTIVVPAREEGFNRVFLDENIWYAIKISSSMLPKIKYIAAYQTSPISAITYFAEVERIEKYKDSTKYILYFKDKAIKLNHSIKLGTNKNIAPQSARYTTLQKIQNAKTLDDVFS
;
A
#
# COMPACT_ATOMS: atom_id res chain seq x y z
N MET A 1 -18.50 -1.88 21.01
CA MET A 1 -18.55 -2.99 20.02
C MET A 1 -19.12 -2.43 18.74
N GLU A 2 -18.35 -2.48 17.66
CA GLU A 2 -18.74 -1.94 16.34
C GLU A 2 -19.84 -2.78 15.70
N LYS A 3 -20.78 -2.12 15.00
CA LYS A 3 -21.89 -2.77 14.30
C LYS A 3 -22.07 -2.15 12.91
N ILE A 4 -22.48 -2.96 11.93
CA ILE A 4 -22.81 -2.53 10.57
C ILE A 4 -24.29 -2.82 10.33
N ILE A 5 -25.02 -1.87 9.75
CA ILE A 5 -26.39 -2.08 9.27
C ILE A 5 -26.35 -2.19 7.75
N PHE A 6 -26.83 -3.31 7.23
CA PHE A 6 -26.94 -3.54 5.80
C PHE A 6 -28.25 -4.30 5.49
N ASN A 7 -29.03 -3.82 4.53
CA ASN A 7 -30.33 -4.40 4.14
C ASN A 7 -31.25 -4.70 5.35
N ASN A 8 -31.39 -3.75 6.28
CA ASN A 8 -32.17 -3.85 7.52
C ASN A 8 -31.72 -4.96 8.49
N LYS A 9 -30.54 -5.54 8.29
CA LYS A 9 -29.91 -6.48 9.21
C LYS A 9 -28.78 -5.79 9.96
N VAL A 10 -28.61 -6.14 11.24
CA VAL A 10 -27.51 -5.66 12.08
C VAL A 10 -26.46 -6.75 12.16
N TYR A 11 -25.26 -6.44 11.68
CA TYR A 11 -24.08 -7.29 11.79
C TYR A 11 -23.23 -6.81 12.95
N SER A 12 -22.88 -7.70 13.86
CA SER A 12 -22.02 -7.42 15.00
C SER A 12 -20.59 -7.89 14.70
N ARG A 13 -19.59 -7.21 15.27
CA ARG A 13 -18.19 -7.61 15.18
C ARG A 13 -18.03 -9.10 15.49
N TYR A 14 -17.38 -9.83 14.61
CA TYR A 14 -16.99 -11.22 14.74
C TYR A 14 -15.48 -11.32 14.81
N ASN A 15 -14.97 -11.86 15.91
CA ASN A 15 -13.55 -12.13 16.08
C ASN A 15 -13.24 -13.52 15.55
N PHE A 16 -12.21 -13.63 14.71
CA PHE A 16 -11.72 -14.93 14.25
C PHE A 16 -11.26 -15.75 15.46
N SER A 17 -11.63 -17.03 15.47
CA SER A 17 -11.24 -17.94 16.55
C SER A 17 -9.83 -18.51 16.33
N LEU A 18 -9.43 -18.61 15.07
CA LEU A 18 -8.14 -19.17 14.65
C LEU A 18 -7.58 -18.32 13.50
N GLU A 19 -6.28 -18.10 13.50
CA GLU A 19 -5.53 -17.45 12.41
C GLU A 19 -5.85 -18.09 11.05
N LYS A 20 -5.99 -19.41 11.00
CA LYS A 20 -6.35 -20.14 9.79
C LYS A 20 -7.69 -19.73 9.17
N GLU A 21 -8.64 -19.21 9.97
CA GLU A 21 -9.89 -18.67 9.43
C GLU A 21 -9.64 -17.37 8.66
N LEU A 22 -8.78 -16.49 9.21
CA LEU A 22 -8.35 -15.28 8.53
C LEU A 22 -7.58 -15.59 7.25
N GLU A 23 -6.59 -16.47 7.31
CA GLU A 23 -5.81 -16.92 6.15
C GLU A 23 -6.69 -17.44 5.03
N TYR A 24 -7.65 -18.29 5.35
CA TYR A 24 -8.58 -18.81 4.35
C TYR A 24 -9.35 -17.69 3.65
N LYS A 25 -9.75 -16.65 4.38
CA LYS A 25 -10.46 -15.50 3.80
C LYS A 25 -9.54 -14.61 2.98
N VAL A 26 -8.30 -14.45 3.40
CA VAL A 26 -7.29 -13.74 2.60
C VAL A 26 -7.06 -14.40 1.25
N VAL A 27 -6.94 -15.73 1.23
CA VAL A 27 -6.83 -16.50 -0.03
C VAL A 27 -8.09 -16.33 -0.89
N GLU A 28 -9.27 -16.52 -0.30
CA GLU A 28 -10.57 -16.42 -0.98
C GLU A 28 -10.80 -15.05 -1.62
N TYR A 29 -10.43 -13.98 -0.91
CA TYR A 29 -10.66 -12.59 -1.34
C TYR A 29 -9.38 -11.89 -1.84
N SER A 30 -8.32 -12.64 -2.14
CA SER A 30 -7.00 -12.08 -2.50
C SER A 30 -7.05 -11.01 -3.58
N LYS A 31 -7.86 -11.19 -4.63
CA LYS A 31 -8.02 -10.19 -5.70
C LYS A 31 -8.73 -8.92 -5.23
N CYS A 32 -9.65 -9.01 -4.28
CA CYS A 32 -10.29 -7.83 -3.68
C CYS A 32 -9.31 -7.09 -2.76
N ILE A 33 -8.54 -7.84 -1.97
CA ILE A 33 -7.58 -7.31 -1.01
C ILE A 33 -6.39 -6.69 -1.72
N PHE A 34 -5.74 -7.44 -2.62
CA PHE A 34 -4.47 -7.03 -3.24
C PHE A 34 -4.60 -6.39 -4.62
N GLY A 35 -5.75 -6.59 -5.31
CA GLY A 35 -6.04 -6.02 -6.64
C GLY A 35 -5.82 -6.96 -7.80
N LYS A 36 -6.29 -6.50 -8.97
CA LYS A 36 -6.29 -7.28 -10.22
C LYS A 36 -4.86 -7.53 -10.77
N ASP A 37 -3.98 -6.55 -10.58
CA ASP A 37 -2.61 -6.54 -11.09
C ASP A 37 -1.60 -7.19 -10.13
N THR A 38 -2.06 -8.14 -9.33
CA THR A 38 -1.22 -8.86 -8.35
C THR A 38 -1.37 -10.37 -8.50
N VAL A 39 -0.36 -11.12 -8.05
CA VAL A 39 -0.43 -12.57 -7.90
C VAL A 39 -0.09 -12.92 -6.46
N TYR A 40 -1.04 -13.53 -5.76
CA TYR A 40 -0.87 -14.00 -4.38
C TYR A 40 -0.60 -15.49 -4.35
N PHE A 41 0.47 -15.87 -3.67
CA PHE A 41 0.96 -17.25 -3.53
C PHE A 41 0.70 -17.72 -2.10
N ASP A 42 -0.28 -18.60 -1.88
CA ASP A 42 -0.46 -19.33 -0.64
C ASP A 42 0.59 -20.45 -0.55
N THR A 43 1.66 -20.22 0.17
CA THR A 43 2.84 -21.10 0.20
C THR A 43 2.87 -22.08 1.35
N LYS A 44 2.06 -21.90 2.39
CA LYS A 44 2.00 -22.83 3.55
C LYS A 44 1.80 -24.30 3.15
N LYS A 45 1.07 -24.53 2.07
CA LYS A 45 0.76 -25.90 1.61
C LYS A 45 1.92 -26.60 0.89
N LYS A 46 2.95 -25.87 0.39
CA LYS A 46 4.00 -26.42 -0.46
C LYS A 46 5.40 -26.48 0.17
N ILE A 47 5.69 -25.69 1.21
CA ILE A 47 7.05 -25.56 1.76
C ILE A 47 7.28 -26.44 3.01
N SER A 48 6.50 -27.47 3.23
CA SER A 48 6.57 -28.30 4.44
C SER A 48 7.84 -29.15 4.60
N LYS A 49 8.82 -29.08 3.69
CA LYS A 49 10.04 -29.90 3.75
C LYS A 49 11.28 -29.14 3.25
N GLY A 50 11.86 -28.27 4.04
CA GLY A 50 13.22 -27.84 3.74
C GLY A 50 13.64 -26.53 4.38
N GLU A 51 14.71 -26.54 5.06
CA GLU A 51 15.71 -25.52 5.50
C GLU A 51 15.49 -24.01 5.20
N ILE A 52 14.28 -23.51 5.01
CA ILE A 52 13.97 -22.08 5.03
C ILE A 52 13.73 -21.71 6.50
N ILE A 53 14.51 -20.76 7.02
CA ILE A 53 14.51 -20.38 8.43
C ILE A 53 13.21 -19.66 8.81
N ALA A 54 12.54 -19.00 7.85
CA ALA A 54 11.22 -18.40 8.01
C ALA A 54 10.37 -18.67 6.77
N ILE A 55 9.15 -19.14 6.98
CA ILE A 55 8.16 -19.38 5.92
C ILE A 55 7.02 -18.40 6.21
N PRO A 56 6.82 -17.35 5.39
CA PRO A 56 5.68 -16.47 5.53
C PRO A 56 4.38 -17.22 5.12
N ASP A 57 3.25 -16.65 5.51
CA ASP A 57 1.94 -17.19 5.15
C ASP A 57 1.70 -17.15 3.65
N GLY A 58 2.26 -16.14 2.99
CA GLY A 58 2.20 -16.01 1.54
C GLY A 58 3.24 -15.06 0.95
N TYR A 59 3.25 -15.04 -0.37
CA TYR A 59 3.99 -14.05 -1.15
C TYR A 59 3.03 -13.34 -2.09
N LEU A 60 3.31 -12.06 -2.36
CA LEU A 60 2.57 -11.26 -3.33
C LEU A 60 3.55 -10.70 -4.35
N ILE A 61 3.30 -10.95 -5.63
CA ILE A 61 3.91 -10.19 -6.72
C ILE A 61 2.94 -9.11 -7.13
N ASP A 62 3.40 -7.87 -7.09
CA ASP A 62 2.63 -6.67 -7.43
C ASP A 62 3.16 -6.06 -8.74
N PHE A 63 2.27 -5.93 -9.72
CA PHE A 63 2.50 -5.33 -11.03
C PHE A 63 1.79 -3.98 -11.18
N THR A 64 1.32 -3.36 -10.11
CA THR A 64 0.69 -2.04 -10.16
C THR A 64 1.57 -1.03 -10.89
N PHE A 65 2.88 -1.08 -10.64
CA PHE A 65 3.88 -0.36 -11.41
C PHE A 65 4.51 -1.27 -12.45
N GLU A 66 4.12 -1.15 -13.73
CA GLU A 66 4.56 -2.04 -14.80
C GLU A 66 6.11 -2.03 -14.96
N ASN A 67 6.74 -0.87 -14.80
CA ASN A 67 8.20 -0.72 -14.89
C ASN A 67 8.95 -1.04 -13.59
N ASN A 68 8.24 -1.21 -12.49
CA ASN A 68 8.85 -1.52 -11.19
C ASN A 68 8.03 -2.53 -10.37
N PRO A 69 7.79 -3.74 -10.91
CA PRO A 69 7.10 -4.78 -10.15
C PRO A 69 7.88 -5.16 -8.89
N ARG A 70 7.16 -5.55 -7.84
CA ARG A 70 7.72 -5.82 -6.52
C ARG A 70 7.25 -7.14 -5.94
N LEU A 71 8.09 -7.69 -5.06
CA LEU A 71 7.77 -8.85 -4.23
C LEU A 71 7.48 -8.38 -2.81
N TYR A 72 6.40 -8.91 -2.22
CA TYR A 72 6.07 -8.75 -0.81
C TYR A 72 5.94 -10.11 -0.16
N ILE A 73 6.33 -10.19 1.11
CA ILE A 73 5.89 -11.25 2.00
C ILE A 73 4.56 -10.84 2.62
N VAL A 74 3.70 -11.82 2.91
CA VAL A 74 2.40 -11.60 3.55
C VAL A 74 2.34 -12.43 4.81
N GLU A 75 2.05 -11.78 5.93
CA GLU A 75 1.83 -12.39 7.23
C GLU A 75 0.40 -12.11 7.68
N ASN A 76 -0.31 -13.14 8.11
CA ASN A 76 -1.65 -13.03 8.66
C ASN A 76 -1.57 -13.29 10.16
N GLU A 77 -2.15 -12.41 10.98
CA GLU A 77 -2.09 -12.55 12.42
C GLU A 77 -3.38 -12.07 13.09
N LEU A 78 -3.65 -12.57 14.26
CA LEU A 78 -4.75 -12.09 15.09
C LEU A 78 -4.23 -11.15 16.17
N SER A 79 -4.93 -10.04 16.37
CA SER A 79 -4.61 -9.06 17.41
C SER A 79 -4.64 -9.64 18.84
N SER A 80 -5.28 -10.80 19.02
CA SER A 80 -5.28 -11.54 20.28
C SER A 80 -4.00 -12.30 20.57
N HIS A 81 -3.08 -12.44 19.62
CA HIS A 81 -1.79 -13.10 19.78
C HIS A 81 -0.70 -12.11 20.21
N ASP A 82 0.44 -12.64 20.64
CA ASP A 82 1.62 -11.83 20.94
C ASP A 82 2.28 -11.34 19.64
N VAL A 83 1.95 -10.11 19.27
CA VAL A 83 2.40 -9.47 18.02
C VAL A 83 3.93 -9.38 17.95
N TYR A 84 4.64 -9.15 19.06
CA TYR A 84 6.10 -9.11 19.10
C TYR A 84 6.69 -10.44 18.68
N LYS A 85 6.17 -11.51 19.27
CA LYS A 85 6.68 -12.86 19.04
C LYS A 85 6.32 -13.40 17.66
N HIS A 86 5.08 -13.18 17.23
CA HIS A 86 4.59 -13.74 15.98
C HIS A 86 5.03 -12.91 14.76
N ILE A 87 4.69 -11.63 14.70
CA ILE A 87 5.01 -10.79 13.54
C ILE A 87 6.47 -10.33 13.58
N GLY A 88 6.93 -9.77 14.72
CA GLY A 88 8.27 -9.19 14.82
C GLY A 88 9.38 -10.20 14.53
N GLU A 89 9.35 -11.37 15.17
CA GLU A 89 10.35 -12.40 14.94
C GLU A 89 10.29 -13.00 13.53
N GLN A 90 9.10 -13.21 12.97
CA GLN A 90 8.97 -13.81 11.64
C GLN A 90 9.50 -12.87 10.56
N ILE A 91 9.09 -11.60 10.58
CA ILE A 91 9.57 -10.61 9.60
C ILE A 91 11.07 -10.40 9.75
N LEU A 92 11.60 -10.33 10.98
CA LEU A 92 13.04 -10.19 11.22
C LEU A 92 13.82 -11.39 10.68
N LYS A 93 13.37 -12.62 11.00
CA LYS A 93 13.96 -13.86 10.46
C LYS A 93 13.96 -13.85 8.94
N PHE A 94 12.85 -13.45 8.32
CA PHE A 94 12.77 -13.32 6.88
C PHE A 94 13.76 -12.27 6.35
N ALA A 95 13.74 -11.04 6.89
CA ALA A 95 14.62 -9.96 6.45
C ALA A 95 16.11 -10.33 6.46
N VAL A 96 16.52 -11.13 7.46
CA VAL A 96 17.91 -11.62 7.58
C VAL A 96 18.21 -12.76 6.60
N SER A 97 17.25 -13.65 6.35
CA SER A 97 17.50 -14.91 5.64
C SER A 97 17.10 -14.92 4.16
N TYR A 98 16.25 -13.97 3.71
CA TYR A 98 15.65 -14.08 2.37
C TYR A 98 16.67 -14.04 1.23
N LYS A 99 17.70 -13.19 1.33
CA LYS A 99 18.77 -13.13 0.31
C LYS A 99 19.60 -14.43 0.26
N ALA A 100 19.87 -15.02 1.42
CA ALA A 100 20.57 -16.30 1.49
C ALA A 100 19.71 -17.46 0.97
N SER A 101 18.39 -17.37 1.16
CA SER A 101 17.41 -18.37 0.71
C SER A 101 16.80 -18.05 -0.67
N GLY A 102 17.18 -16.98 -1.33
CA GLY A 102 16.56 -16.46 -2.56
C GLY A 102 16.47 -17.48 -3.69
N ARG A 103 17.48 -18.35 -3.87
CA ARG A 103 17.43 -19.42 -4.89
C ARG A 103 16.33 -20.45 -4.58
N LYS A 104 16.13 -20.79 -3.30
CA LYS A 104 15.06 -21.71 -2.88
C LYS A 104 13.69 -21.03 -3.08
N LEU A 105 13.57 -19.78 -2.68
CA LEU A 105 12.38 -18.98 -2.91
C LEU A 105 12.02 -18.91 -4.40
N LYS A 106 12.99 -18.58 -5.27
CA LYS A 106 12.78 -18.54 -6.71
C LYS A 106 12.24 -19.88 -7.24
N LYS A 107 12.81 -20.98 -6.79
CA LYS A 107 12.34 -22.33 -7.18
C LYS A 107 10.90 -22.57 -6.76
N VAL A 108 10.52 -22.22 -5.52
CA VAL A 108 9.15 -22.36 -5.00
C VAL A 108 8.15 -21.54 -5.80
N LEU A 109 8.51 -20.28 -6.10
CA LEU A 109 7.65 -19.42 -6.90
C LEU A 109 7.49 -19.93 -8.34
N LEU A 110 8.56 -20.44 -8.97
CA LEU A 110 8.48 -21.05 -10.30
C LEU A 110 7.58 -22.29 -10.31
N GLU A 111 7.75 -23.19 -9.34
CA GLU A 111 6.91 -24.39 -9.20
C GLU A 111 5.43 -24.01 -9.01
N TYR A 112 5.15 -23.00 -8.18
CA TYR A 112 3.78 -22.50 -8.00
C TYR A 112 3.20 -21.94 -9.29
N ILE A 113 3.96 -21.08 -9.99
CA ILE A 113 3.53 -20.46 -11.25
C ILE A 113 3.23 -21.54 -12.29
N ASP A 114 4.05 -22.58 -12.38
CA ASP A 114 3.85 -23.66 -13.34
C ASP A 114 2.58 -24.48 -13.05
N ASP A 115 2.20 -24.63 -11.78
CA ASP A 115 0.98 -25.32 -11.37
C ASP A 115 -0.30 -24.45 -11.49
N HIS A 116 -0.17 -23.12 -11.65
CA HIS A 116 -1.30 -22.19 -11.64
C HIS A 116 -1.41 -21.41 -12.96
N ASN A 117 -2.06 -22.01 -13.97
CA ASN A 117 -2.14 -21.49 -15.32
C ASN A 117 -2.69 -20.05 -15.42
N LYS A 118 -3.64 -19.66 -14.57
CA LYS A 118 -4.21 -18.31 -14.57
C LYS A 118 -3.18 -17.26 -14.13
N ASP A 119 -2.44 -17.55 -13.06
CA ASP A 119 -1.40 -16.65 -12.55
C ASP A 119 -0.23 -16.57 -13.52
N LYS A 120 0.16 -17.71 -14.10
CA LYS A 120 1.16 -17.77 -15.17
C LYS A 120 0.76 -16.93 -16.39
N ALA A 121 -0.51 -16.95 -16.79
CA ALA A 121 -1.01 -16.16 -17.89
C ALA A 121 -0.93 -14.66 -17.59
N LEU A 122 -1.35 -14.23 -16.40
CA LEU A 122 -1.25 -12.84 -15.94
C LEU A 122 0.22 -12.37 -15.90
N ILE A 123 1.10 -13.15 -15.31
CA ILE A 123 2.53 -12.82 -15.26
C ILE A 123 3.10 -12.65 -16.68
N ASN A 124 2.83 -13.60 -17.58
CA ASN A 124 3.30 -13.52 -18.97
C ASN A 124 2.72 -12.32 -19.71
N GLU A 125 1.46 -11.94 -19.45
CA GLU A 125 0.87 -10.72 -20.02
C GLU A 125 1.63 -9.47 -19.56
N LYS A 126 1.89 -9.33 -18.26
CA LYS A 126 2.63 -8.21 -17.70
C LYS A 126 4.09 -8.16 -18.22
N LEU A 127 4.75 -9.30 -18.30
CA LEU A 127 6.13 -9.38 -18.78
C LEU A 127 6.28 -9.01 -20.28
N ARG A 128 5.24 -9.18 -21.11
CA ARG A 128 5.30 -8.74 -22.52
C ARG A 128 5.45 -7.24 -22.69
N LYS A 129 5.01 -6.46 -21.69
CA LYS A 129 5.11 -5.00 -21.68
C LYS A 129 6.36 -4.50 -20.95
N SER A 130 7.13 -5.39 -20.35
CA SER A 130 8.32 -5.10 -19.54
C SER A 130 9.61 -5.42 -20.31
N ASN A 131 10.75 -5.09 -19.71
CA ASN A 131 12.08 -5.40 -20.24
C ASN A 131 12.61 -6.79 -19.85
N TYR A 132 11.82 -7.62 -19.16
CA TYR A 132 12.25 -8.94 -18.73
C TYR A 132 12.16 -9.96 -19.88
N ARG A 133 13.19 -10.79 -20.01
CA ARG A 133 13.27 -11.82 -21.06
C ARG A 133 12.29 -12.96 -20.85
N ASN A 134 12.06 -13.35 -19.61
CA ASN A 134 11.19 -14.45 -19.20
C ASN A 134 10.90 -14.40 -17.69
N ILE A 135 10.07 -15.32 -17.20
CA ILE A 135 9.70 -15.43 -15.77
C ILE A 135 10.93 -15.66 -14.87
N ASP A 136 11.92 -16.42 -15.33
CA ASP A 136 13.14 -16.72 -14.56
C ASP A 136 13.98 -15.45 -14.32
N ASP A 137 14.19 -14.67 -15.37
CA ASP A 137 14.88 -13.37 -15.34
C ASP A 137 14.14 -12.35 -14.44
N PHE A 138 12.83 -12.32 -14.56
CA PHE A 138 11.96 -11.50 -13.74
C PHE A 138 12.06 -11.84 -12.25
N LEU A 139 11.93 -13.12 -11.88
CA LEU A 139 12.04 -13.55 -10.49
C LEU A 139 13.44 -13.33 -9.92
N GLU A 140 14.50 -13.46 -10.74
CA GLU A 140 15.85 -13.11 -10.32
C GLU A 140 15.93 -11.65 -9.88
N ASP A 141 15.37 -10.73 -10.69
CA ASP A 141 15.44 -9.30 -10.41
C ASP A 141 14.66 -8.93 -9.13
N ILE A 142 13.39 -9.35 -9.01
CA ILE A 142 12.55 -8.96 -7.87
C ILE A 142 12.98 -9.58 -6.54
N ILE A 143 13.72 -10.71 -6.57
CA ILE A 143 14.22 -11.37 -5.37
C ILE A 143 15.59 -10.82 -4.94
N PHE A 144 16.50 -10.56 -5.88
CA PHE A 144 17.89 -10.26 -5.53
C PHE A 144 18.29 -8.81 -5.71
N ASN A 145 17.68 -8.08 -6.66
CA ASN A 145 18.09 -6.72 -7.01
C ASN A 145 17.14 -5.66 -6.45
N LYS A 146 15.89 -6.03 -6.11
CA LYS A 146 14.91 -5.11 -5.52
C LYS A 146 14.73 -5.36 -4.04
N GLU A 147 14.19 -4.35 -3.36
CA GLU A 147 13.78 -4.48 -1.96
C GLU A 147 12.45 -5.23 -1.90
N VAL A 148 12.42 -6.26 -1.08
CA VAL A 148 11.19 -6.99 -0.76
C VAL A 148 10.44 -6.24 0.32
N GLY A 149 9.14 -6.00 0.10
CA GLY A 149 8.26 -5.41 1.10
C GLY A 149 7.60 -6.46 1.99
N CYS A 150 6.86 -5.99 2.98
CA CYS A 150 6.04 -6.82 3.85
C CYS A 150 4.61 -6.28 3.90
N ILE A 151 3.62 -7.17 3.94
CA ILE A 151 2.23 -6.85 4.19
C ILE A 151 1.77 -7.65 5.40
N VAL A 152 1.31 -6.97 6.43
CA VAL A 152 0.69 -7.59 7.60
C VAL A 152 -0.82 -7.45 7.49
N ILE A 153 -1.53 -8.57 7.52
CA ILE A 153 -2.99 -8.60 7.58
C ILE A 153 -3.41 -8.98 8.98
N ILE A 154 -4.15 -8.12 9.64
CA ILE A 154 -4.57 -8.29 11.03
C ILE A 154 -6.03 -7.90 11.21
N ASP A 155 -6.72 -8.50 12.17
CA ASP A 155 -8.13 -8.23 12.41
C ASP A 155 -8.37 -6.90 13.16
N GLU A 156 -7.38 -6.38 13.89
CA GLU A 156 -7.45 -5.11 14.61
C GLU A 156 -6.06 -4.48 14.77
N GLU A 157 -5.93 -3.19 14.47
CA GLU A 157 -4.68 -2.43 14.76
C GLU A 157 -4.50 -2.27 16.26
N SER A 158 -3.26 -2.38 16.72
CA SER A 158 -2.87 -2.13 18.10
C SER A 158 -1.62 -1.25 18.17
N GLU A 159 -1.44 -0.54 19.27
CA GLU A 159 -0.22 0.23 19.53
C GLU A 159 1.02 -0.68 19.56
N ASP A 160 0.87 -1.91 20.05
CA ASP A 160 1.95 -2.90 20.07
C ASP A 160 2.38 -3.29 18.65
N LEU A 161 1.42 -3.49 17.71
CA LEU A 161 1.73 -3.75 16.32
C LEU A 161 2.51 -2.57 15.70
N GLU A 162 2.03 -1.35 15.89
CA GLU A 162 2.72 -0.15 15.37
C GLU A 162 4.15 -0.05 15.94
N ASN A 163 4.33 -0.36 17.22
CA ASN A 163 5.65 -0.38 17.87
C ASN A 163 6.60 -1.43 17.27
N VAL A 164 6.10 -2.62 16.96
CA VAL A 164 6.89 -3.69 16.31
C VAL A 164 7.28 -3.27 14.90
N LEU A 165 6.31 -2.88 14.08
CA LEU A 165 6.54 -2.54 12.67
C LEU A 165 7.52 -1.38 12.50
N ARG A 166 7.53 -0.43 13.42
CA ARG A 166 8.46 0.70 13.45
C ARG A 166 9.92 0.26 13.59
N GLN A 167 10.19 -0.77 14.37
CA GLN A 167 11.56 -1.28 14.58
C GLN A 167 12.10 -2.07 13.39
N LEU A 168 11.24 -2.45 12.45
CA LEU A 168 11.66 -3.21 11.28
C LEU A 168 12.28 -2.29 10.24
N THR A 169 13.35 -2.77 9.62
CA THR A 169 14.04 -2.09 8.51
C THR A 169 13.36 -2.32 7.17
N ILE A 170 12.50 -3.34 7.08
CA ILE A 170 11.73 -3.65 5.88
C ILE A 170 10.48 -2.76 5.79
N ASN A 171 10.19 -2.24 4.62
CA ASN A 171 8.97 -1.45 4.38
C ASN A 171 7.74 -2.35 4.55
N THR A 172 6.85 -1.96 5.46
CA THR A 172 5.69 -2.76 5.83
C THR A 172 4.40 -1.96 5.66
N ASP A 173 3.45 -2.54 4.93
CA ASP A 173 2.07 -2.08 4.83
C ASP A 173 1.17 -2.93 5.73
N THR A 174 0.15 -2.33 6.33
CA THR A 174 -0.82 -3.02 7.20
C THR A 174 -2.21 -2.97 6.58
N ILE A 175 -2.87 -4.12 6.55
CA ILE A 175 -4.28 -4.25 6.13
C ILE A 175 -5.09 -4.75 7.32
N VAL A 176 -6.05 -3.94 7.78
CA VAL A 176 -7.00 -4.36 8.80
C VAL A 176 -8.16 -5.08 8.13
N PHE A 177 -8.30 -6.37 8.41
CA PHE A 177 -9.33 -7.23 7.82
C PHE A 177 -10.33 -7.68 8.89
N GLN A 178 -11.48 -7.04 8.93
CA GLN A 178 -12.51 -7.23 9.95
C GLN A 178 -13.66 -8.08 9.46
N ALA A 179 -14.21 -8.92 10.33
CA ALA A 179 -15.41 -9.69 10.06
C ALA A 179 -16.59 -9.22 10.94
N PHE A 180 -17.79 -9.26 10.37
CA PHE A 180 -19.05 -8.94 11.02
C PHE A 180 -20.05 -10.05 10.72
N LYS A 181 -20.87 -10.44 11.71
CA LYS A 181 -21.79 -11.57 11.61
C LYS A 181 -23.20 -11.20 11.97
N ASN A 182 -24.16 -11.72 11.17
CA ASN A 182 -25.57 -11.80 11.51
C ASN A 182 -26.06 -13.22 11.22
N ASN A 183 -26.34 -13.99 12.28
CA ASN A 183 -26.66 -15.42 12.19
C ASN A 183 -25.57 -16.19 11.42
N GLN A 184 -25.87 -16.67 10.21
CA GLN A 184 -24.94 -17.40 9.33
C GLN A 184 -24.26 -16.49 8.29
N ASP A 185 -24.74 -15.25 8.11
CA ASP A 185 -24.21 -14.32 7.13
C ASP A 185 -22.94 -13.64 7.68
N LEU A 186 -21.87 -13.64 6.92
CA LEU A 186 -20.62 -12.93 7.21
C LEU A 186 -20.43 -11.77 6.24
N MET A 187 -19.95 -10.66 6.76
CA MET A 187 -19.54 -9.48 6.01
C MET A 187 -18.11 -9.13 6.41
N TYR A 188 -17.31 -8.72 5.44
CA TYR A 188 -15.91 -8.34 5.66
C TYR A 188 -15.71 -6.86 5.35
N LYS A 189 -14.90 -6.20 6.17
CA LYS A 189 -14.50 -4.80 6.00
C LYS A 189 -12.98 -4.73 6.03
N PHE A 190 -12.38 -4.15 5.01
CA PHE A 190 -10.94 -3.96 4.92
C PHE A 190 -10.65 -2.72 4.05
N THR A 191 -9.46 -2.17 4.21
CA THR A 191 -8.89 -1.21 3.26
C THR A 191 -8.01 -1.99 2.30
N PRO A 192 -8.26 -1.97 0.99
CA PRO A 192 -7.45 -2.68 0.01
C PRO A 192 -5.98 -2.25 0.05
N PHE A 193 -5.09 -3.17 -0.33
CA PHE A 193 -3.69 -2.86 -0.54
C PHE A 193 -3.53 -1.75 -1.58
N GLN A 194 -2.73 -0.73 -1.26
CA GLN A 194 -2.50 0.44 -2.13
C GLN A 194 -3.78 1.18 -2.55
N GLU A 195 -4.76 1.30 -1.65
CA GLU A 195 -6.01 2.02 -1.88
C GLU A 195 -5.79 3.44 -2.42
N ASP A 196 -4.81 4.16 -1.84
CA ASP A 196 -4.43 5.51 -2.22
C ASP A 196 -3.97 5.62 -3.69
N ILE A 197 -3.27 4.60 -4.19
CA ILE A 197 -2.84 4.51 -5.58
C ILE A 197 -4.03 4.19 -6.48
N ARG A 198 -4.86 3.24 -6.09
CA ARG A 198 -6.05 2.83 -6.86
C ARG A 198 -7.07 3.95 -6.98
N GLU A 199 -7.33 4.67 -5.89
CA GLU A 199 -8.16 5.87 -5.95
C GLU A 199 -7.62 6.88 -6.97
N SER A 200 -6.31 7.06 -7.01
CA SER A 200 -5.66 7.96 -7.97
C SER A 200 -5.79 7.43 -9.41
N GLU A 201 -5.65 6.13 -9.64
CA GLU A 201 -5.83 5.49 -10.95
C GLU A 201 -7.30 5.59 -11.43
N GLU A 202 -8.27 5.32 -10.56
CA GLU A 202 -9.70 5.43 -10.88
C GLU A 202 -10.11 6.86 -11.23
N LEU A 203 -9.56 7.85 -10.52
CA LEU A 203 -9.82 9.27 -10.78
C LEU A 203 -9.08 9.78 -12.03
N SER A 204 -7.94 9.21 -12.36
CA SER A 204 -7.07 9.62 -13.45
C SER A 204 -6.72 8.45 -14.37
N PRO A 205 -7.70 7.83 -15.06
CA PRO A 205 -7.48 6.61 -15.84
C PRO A 205 -6.54 6.77 -17.04
N LYS A 206 -6.20 8.01 -17.40
CA LYS A 206 -5.26 8.34 -18.49
C LYS A 206 -3.84 8.59 -17.97
N THR A 207 -3.63 8.66 -16.67
CA THR A 207 -2.31 8.89 -16.08
C THR A 207 -1.66 7.54 -15.81
N ASP A 208 -0.49 7.32 -16.37
CA ASP A 208 0.31 6.16 -16.04
C ASP A 208 0.75 6.26 -14.57
N VAL A 209 0.45 5.25 -13.77
CA VAL A 209 0.86 5.18 -12.35
C VAL A 209 2.39 5.22 -12.20
N ASP A 210 3.13 4.83 -13.22
CA ASP A 210 4.59 4.95 -13.25
C ASP A 210 5.09 6.39 -13.32
N GLU A 211 4.27 7.33 -13.80
CA GLU A 211 4.59 8.76 -13.89
C GLU A 211 4.26 9.53 -12.61
N LEU A 212 3.51 8.95 -11.67
CA LEU A 212 3.12 9.62 -10.43
C LEU A 212 4.35 10.00 -9.61
N ASP A 213 4.52 11.30 -9.36
CA ASP A 213 5.65 11.89 -8.64
C ASP A 213 5.25 12.91 -7.58
N THR A 214 3.97 13.25 -7.51
CA THR A 214 3.44 14.32 -6.67
C THR A 214 2.31 13.80 -5.76
N ILE A 215 2.45 14.03 -4.47
CA ILE A 215 1.39 13.78 -3.48
C ILE A 215 0.59 15.05 -3.20
N VAL A 216 -0.73 14.97 -3.28
CA VAL A 216 -1.65 16.04 -2.91
C VAL A 216 -2.29 15.73 -1.57
N VAL A 217 -2.15 16.64 -0.60
CA VAL A 217 -2.64 16.45 0.76
C VAL A 217 -3.70 17.47 1.14
N PRO A 218 -4.79 17.08 1.82
CA PRO A 218 -5.74 18.04 2.35
C PRO A 218 -5.11 18.82 3.52
N ALA A 219 -5.26 20.14 3.52
CA ALA A 219 -4.69 21.02 4.53
C ALA A 219 -5.75 22.01 5.04
N ARG A 220 -5.95 22.03 6.35
CA ARG A 220 -6.71 23.09 7.03
C ARG A 220 -5.83 24.32 7.16
N GLU A 221 -6.45 25.50 7.26
CA GLU A 221 -5.75 26.79 7.27
C GLU A 221 -4.60 26.88 8.27
N GLU A 222 -4.80 26.45 9.52
CA GLU A 222 -3.76 26.47 10.54
C GLU A 222 -2.58 25.57 10.17
N GLY A 223 -2.84 24.34 9.77
CA GLY A 223 -1.79 23.39 9.34
C GLY A 223 -1.09 23.87 8.08
N PHE A 224 -1.82 24.46 7.14
CA PHE A 224 -1.23 25.02 5.93
C PHE A 224 -0.25 26.15 6.23
N ASN A 225 -0.65 27.14 7.02
CA ASN A 225 0.21 28.29 7.30
C ASN A 225 1.42 27.87 8.14
N ARG A 226 1.20 27.22 9.29
CA ARG A 226 2.26 26.90 10.23
C ARG A 226 3.17 25.77 9.71
N VAL A 227 2.59 24.65 9.27
CA VAL A 227 3.37 23.46 8.97
C VAL A 227 3.90 23.49 7.54
N PHE A 228 3.02 23.78 6.55
CA PHE A 228 3.41 23.70 5.15
C PHE A 228 4.26 24.91 4.71
N LEU A 229 3.91 26.14 5.14
CA LEU A 229 4.61 27.36 4.73
C LEU A 229 5.75 27.77 5.64
N ASP A 230 5.55 27.71 6.98
CA ASP A 230 6.56 28.23 7.93
C ASP A 230 7.60 27.16 8.28
N GLU A 231 7.16 25.93 8.62
CA GLU A 231 8.04 24.82 9.01
C GLU A 231 8.66 24.09 7.81
N ASN A 232 8.13 24.24 6.60
CA ASN A 232 8.54 23.54 5.37
C ASN A 232 8.51 22.02 5.50
N ILE A 233 7.47 21.48 6.14
CA ILE A 233 7.25 20.05 6.33
C ILE A 233 5.76 19.71 6.16
N TRP A 234 5.47 18.41 6.04
CA TRP A 234 4.11 17.89 6.21
C TRP A 234 4.15 16.54 6.88
N TYR A 235 3.30 16.26 7.87
CA TYR A 235 3.42 15.08 8.69
C TYR A 235 2.10 14.35 8.93
N ALA A 236 2.21 13.15 9.54
CA ALA A 236 1.12 12.26 9.91
C ALA A 236 0.31 11.74 8.70
N ILE A 237 0.99 11.53 7.57
CA ILE A 237 0.37 11.04 6.33
C ILE A 237 0.56 9.52 6.22
N LYS A 238 -0.48 8.79 5.83
CA LYS A 238 -0.35 7.42 5.32
C LYS A 238 0.10 7.49 3.86
N ILE A 239 1.12 6.71 3.51
CA ILE A 239 1.69 6.61 2.15
C ILE A 239 1.98 5.14 1.92
N SER A 240 1.49 4.59 0.80
CA SER A 240 1.86 3.23 0.40
C SER A 240 3.36 3.11 0.19
N SER A 241 3.95 2.00 0.65
CA SER A 241 5.40 1.79 0.62
C SER A 241 5.99 1.89 -0.79
N SER A 242 5.22 1.49 -1.80
CA SER A 242 5.59 1.58 -3.21
C SER A 242 5.70 3.02 -3.74
N MET A 243 5.00 3.98 -3.12
CA MET A 243 5.07 5.40 -3.50
C MET A 243 6.23 6.15 -2.86
N LEU A 244 6.78 5.69 -1.74
CA LEU A 244 7.87 6.38 -1.04
C LEU A 244 9.05 6.80 -1.94
N PRO A 245 9.59 5.91 -2.81
CA PRO A 245 10.70 6.28 -3.69
C PRO A 245 10.29 7.10 -4.91
N LYS A 246 8.98 7.27 -5.17
CA LYS A 246 8.45 7.96 -6.35
C LYS A 246 8.09 9.41 -6.06
N ILE A 247 7.73 9.74 -4.81
CA ILE A 247 7.30 11.08 -4.43
C ILE A 247 8.49 12.04 -4.46
N LYS A 248 8.42 13.02 -5.36
CA LYS A 248 9.37 14.12 -5.51
C LYS A 248 8.78 15.45 -5.11
N TYR A 249 7.45 15.57 -5.13
CA TYR A 249 6.73 16.81 -4.87
C TYR A 249 5.53 16.58 -3.96
N ILE A 250 5.17 17.64 -3.25
CA ILE A 250 3.95 17.70 -2.43
C ILE A 250 3.17 18.97 -2.78
N ALA A 251 1.85 18.86 -2.92
CA ALA A 251 0.97 19.99 -3.11
C ALA A 251 -0.12 20.00 -2.02
N ALA A 252 -0.46 21.17 -1.49
CA ALA A 252 -1.46 21.30 -0.44
C ALA A 252 -2.80 21.76 -1.02
N TYR A 253 -3.82 20.91 -0.92
CA TYR A 253 -5.20 21.30 -1.13
C TYR A 253 -5.75 21.96 0.13
N GLN A 254 -5.85 23.28 0.13
CA GLN A 254 -6.49 24.02 1.22
C GLN A 254 -7.99 23.73 1.22
N THR A 255 -8.49 23.21 2.34
CA THR A 255 -9.92 22.90 2.49
C THR A 255 -10.76 24.18 2.52
N SER A 256 -12.09 24.06 2.64
CA SER A 256 -12.98 25.23 2.75
C SER A 256 -12.49 26.23 3.84
N PRO A 257 -12.53 27.53 3.61
CA PRO A 257 -13.24 28.23 2.50
C PRO A 257 -12.43 28.38 1.20
N ILE A 258 -11.13 28.09 1.18
CA ILE A 258 -10.26 28.31 0.01
C ILE A 258 -10.59 27.32 -1.13
N SER A 259 -10.71 26.02 -0.79
CA SER A 259 -11.05 24.93 -1.70
C SER A 259 -10.19 24.91 -2.98
N ALA A 260 -8.87 25.00 -2.83
CA ALA A 260 -7.92 25.10 -3.94
C ALA A 260 -6.52 24.60 -3.56
N ILE A 261 -5.74 24.19 -4.58
CA ILE A 261 -4.29 24.03 -4.47
C ILE A 261 -3.66 25.38 -4.86
N THR A 262 -2.83 25.93 -3.99
CA THR A 262 -2.19 27.24 -4.19
C THR A 262 -0.68 27.20 -4.12
N TYR A 263 -0.12 26.16 -3.50
CA TYR A 263 1.32 25.96 -3.33
C TYR A 263 1.68 24.48 -3.54
N PHE A 264 2.94 24.27 -3.95
CA PHE A 264 3.59 22.98 -3.95
C PHE A 264 5.03 23.12 -3.43
N ALA A 265 5.67 22.03 -3.08
CA ALA A 265 7.08 22.01 -2.68
C ALA A 265 7.80 20.79 -3.25
N GLU A 266 9.10 20.88 -3.46
CA GLU A 266 9.99 19.75 -3.73
C GLU A 266 10.28 19.02 -2.42
N VAL A 267 10.16 17.70 -2.42
CA VAL A 267 10.44 16.84 -1.26
C VAL A 267 11.92 16.50 -1.25
N GLU A 268 12.62 16.80 -0.16
CA GLU A 268 14.02 16.42 0.07
C GLU A 268 14.13 14.98 0.55
N ARG A 269 13.32 14.63 1.57
CA ARG A 269 13.31 13.29 2.16
C ARG A 269 11.99 12.97 2.82
N ILE A 270 11.73 11.69 2.99
CA ILE A 270 10.55 11.13 3.66
C ILE A 270 11.03 10.22 4.78
N GLU A 271 10.52 10.44 5.98
CA GLU A 271 10.87 9.65 7.17
C GLU A 271 9.61 9.18 7.90
N LYS A 272 9.74 8.15 8.74
CA LYS A 272 8.63 7.75 9.62
C LYS A 272 8.33 8.87 10.62
N TYR A 273 7.04 9.17 10.79
CA TYR A 273 6.58 10.22 11.68
C TYR A 273 6.39 9.69 13.10
N LYS A 274 7.24 10.16 14.04
CA LYS A 274 7.18 9.74 15.45
C LYS A 274 7.09 8.22 15.58
N ASP A 275 6.27 7.79 16.52
CA ASP A 275 6.02 6.40 16.86
C ASP A 275 4.80 5.86 16.12
N SER A 276 4.76 6.05 14.80
CA SER A 276 3.61 5.63 13.99
C SER A 276 4.01 5.01 12.63
N THR A 277 3.07 4.37 11.95
CA THR A 277 3.22 3.89 10.57
C THR A 277 3.04 5.00 9.52
N LYS A 278 2.84 6.26 9.97
CA LYS A 278 2.71 7.41 9.11
C LYS A 278 4.07 8.02 8.79
N TYR A 279 4.07 8.96 7.86
CA TYR A 279 5.28 9.60 7.35
C TYR A 279 5.28 11.10 7.56
N ILE A 280 6.48 11.68 7.58
CA ILE A 280 6.77 13.11 7.51
C ILE A 280 7.59 13.37 6.26
N LEU A 281 7.20 14.40 5.52
CA LEU A 281 7.90 14.89 4.33
C LEU A 281 8.61 16.19 4.70
N TYR A 282 9.90 16.26 4.43
CA TYR A 282 10.70 17.46 4.56
C TYR A 282 10.87 18.09 3.19
N PHE A 283 10.67 19.40 3.11
CA PHE A 283 10.82 20.12 1.85
C PHE A 283 12.27 20.53 1.67
N LYS A 284 12.74 20.48 0.44
CA LYS A 284 14.09 20.91 0.07
C LYS A 284 14.29 22.42 0.24
N ASP A 285 13.27 23.19 -0.15
CA ASP A 285 13.22 24.64 -0.08
C ASP A 285 11.84 25.08 0.36
N LYS A 286 11.64 26.40 0.46
CA LYS A 286 10.32 26.98 0.75
C LYS A 286 9.30 26.60 -0.32
N ALA A 287 8.07 26.37 0.11
CA ALA A 287 6.97 26.07 -0.79
C ALA A 287 6.79 27.17 -1.86
N ILE A 288 6.58 26.74 -3.09
CA ILE A 288 6.44 27.60 -4.26
C ILE A 288 4.97 27.88 -4.50
N LYS A 289 4.64 29.18 -4.60
CA LYS A 289 3.28 29.59 -4.95
C LYS A 289 3.01 29.32 -6.43
N LEU A 290 1.87 28.71 -6.73
CA LEU A 290 1.41 28.54 -8.11
C LEU A 290 1.04 29.90 -8.73
N ASN A 291 1.26 30.05 -10.03
CA ASN A 291 0.89 31.23 -10.78
C ASN A 291 -0.63 31.50 -10.76
N HIS A 292 -1.43 30.45 -10.58
CA HIS A 292 -2.88 30.49 -10.43
C HIS A 292 -3.33 29.43 -9.42
N SER A 293 -4.43 29.69 -8.74
CA SER A 293 -5.02 28.71 -7.81
C SER A 293 -5.81 27.66 -8.58
N ILE A 294 -5.54 26.38 -8.31
CA ILE A 294 -6.29 25.26 -8.89
C ILE A 294 -7.52 25.03 -8.02
N LYS A 295 -8.65 25.59 -8.43
CA LYS A 295 -9.90 25.52 -7.65
C LYS A 295 -10.61 24.18 -7.85
N LEU A 296 -11.50 23.87 -6.91
CA LEU A 296 -12.45 22.77 -7.07
C LEU A 296 -13.27 22.99 -8.36
N GLY A 297 -13.28 22.00 -9.23
CA GLY A 297 -13.99 22.06 -10.51
C GLY A 297 -15.48 21.73 -10.38
N THR A 298 -16.02 21.09 -11.40
CA THR A 298 -17.44 20.70 -11.47
C THR A 298 -17.74 19.49 -10.60
N ASN A 299 -16.81 18.54 -10.49
CA ASN A 299 -16.95 17.37 -9.64
C ASN A 299 -16.52 17.67 -8.20
N LYS A 300 -17.51 17.92 -7.33
CA LYS A 300 -17.24 18.21 -5.91
C LYS A 300 -16.68 17.01 -5.13
N ASN A 301 -16.90 15.81 -5.60
CA ASN A 301 -16.42 14.58 -4.93
C ASN A 301 -14.91 14.34 -5.13
N ILE A 302 -14.28 15.11 -6.01
CA ILE A 302 -12.85 14.99 -6.29
C ILE A 302 -11.97 15.73 -5.27
N ALA A 303 -12.56 16.52 -4.38
CA ALA A 303 -11.82 17.20 -3.31
C ALA A 303 -11.08 16.21 -2.42
N PRO A 304 -9.75 16.29 -2.28
CA PRO A 304 -8.99 15.35 -1.46
C PRO A 304 -9.45 15.34 0.00
N GLN A 305 -9.87 14.18 0.48
CA GLN A 305 -10.16 13.90 1.89
C GLN A 305 -8.98 13.17 2.56
N SER A 306 -8.18 12.48 1.76
CA SER A 306 -6.94 11.79 2.09
C SER A 306 -5.84 12.22 1.11
N ALA A 307 -4.63 11.70 1.28
CA ALA A 307 -3.56 11.87 0.31
C ALA A 307 -3.94 11.23 -1.03
N ARG A 308 -3.62 11.91 -2.14
CA ARG A 308 -3.82 11.44 -3.52
C ARG A 308 -2.58 11.69 -4.34
N TYR A 309 -2.42 10.96 -5.45
CA TYR A 309 -1.25 11.10 -6.31
C TYR A 309 -1.59 11.67 -7.68
N THR A 310 -0.65 12.42 -8.23
CA THR A 310 -0.70 13.01 -9.55
C THR A 310 0.72 13.27 -10.04
N THR A 311 0.89 14.02 -11.12
CA THR A 311 2.20 14.47 -11.60
C THR A 311 2.39 15.97 -11.38
N LEU A 312 3.63 16.43 -11.17
CA LEU A 312 3.93 17.87 -11.10
C LEU A 312 3.46 18.61 -12.36
N GLN A 313 3.60 17.95 -13.52
CA GLN A 313 3.16 18.54 -14.79
C GLN A 313 1.65 18.87 -14.78
N LYS A 314 0.81 18.00 -14.22
CA LYS A 314 -0.62 18.28 -14.06
C LYS A 314 -0.86 19.43 -13.08
N ILE A 315 -0.17 19.47 -11.94
CA ILE A 315 -0.27 20.57 -10.98
C ILE A 315 0.07 21.92 -11.64
N GLN A 316 1.09 21.98 -12.48
CA GLN A 316 1.51 23.22 -13.14
C GLN A 316 0.56 23.71 -14.24
N ASN A 317 -0.14 22.79 -14.91
CA ASN A 317 -0.97 23.07 -16.08
C ASN A 317 -2.48 23.09 -15.80
N ALA A 318 -2.93 22.52 -14.69
CA ALA A 318 -4.34 22.39 -14.35
C ALA A 318 -4.99 23.72 -14.02
N LYS A 319 -6.22 23.94 -14.49
CA LYS A 319 -7.07 25.07 -14.10
C LYS A 319 -7.98 24.72 -12.93
N THR A 320 -8.42 23.48 -12.86
CA THR A 320 -9.30 22.94 -11.83
C THR A 320 -8.79 21.60 -11.31
N LEU A 321 -9.33 21.12 -10.17
CA LEU A 321 -9.03 19.78 -9.68
C LEU A 321 -9.47 18.68 -10.65
N ASP A 322 -10.48 18.93 -11.50
CA ASP A 322 -10.88 17.98 -12.53
C ASP A 322 -9.71 17.71 -13.49
N ASP A 323 -8.88 18.72 -13.79
CA ASP A 323 -7.70 18.56 -14.66
C ASP A 323 -6.53 17.84 -13.94
N VAL A 324 -6.43 18.00 -12.61
CA VAL A 324 -5.39 17.33 -11.79
C VAL A 324 -5.63 15.84 -11.71
N PHE A 325 -6.90 15.44 -11.54
CA PHE A 325 -7.31 14.07 -11.28
C PHE A 325 -8.17 13.48 -12.43
N SER A 326 -7.97 13.89 -13.67
CA SER A 326 -8.67 13.35 -14.85
C SER A 326 -7.78 12.42 -15.67
#